data_6d4ff94d6ce60e518eae8e9a44a56422
#
_entry.id   6d4ff94d6ce60e518eae8e9a44a56422
#
_cell.length_a   1.000
_cell.length_b   1.000
_cell.length_c   1.000
_cell.angle_alpha   90.00
_cell.angle_beta   90.00
_cell.angle_gamma   90.00
#
_symmetry.space_group_name_H-M   'P 1'
#
loop_
_entity.id
_entity.type
_entity.pdbx_description
1 polymer ?
#
loop_
_entity_poly.entity_id
_entity_poly.type
_entity_poly.pdbx_seq_one_letter_code
_entity_poly.pdbx_strand_id
1 'polypeptide(L)'
;MNIRKDLQVAGYVMIPRALLLKAFEEHHEAEGDVNAFLRVLTYVNYAGTVAKCYHTEITCQRGESVISFRHWSEILGWTIGRTRRFFERQIADGGIEQVAGDCVSHIRIPGYDVWTGKKMTGKAGTSTLEEGFRMFWDEYHETTRMSRQNKEETFREWKKMSLKERKLAMENIEEYYYHLRDTKYCRQAAKYLANKLFRNEYEN
;
A
#
# COMPACT_ATOMS: atom_id res chain seq x y z
N MET A 1 3.86 9.08 -22.99
CA MET A 1 3.64 7.74 -22.45
C MET A 1 3.16 7.90 -21.02
N ASN A 2 1.93 7.52 -20.74
CA ASN A 2 1.37 7.63 -19.37
C ASN A 2 1.81 6.42 -18.58
N ILE A 3 2.97 6.52 -17.93
CA ILE A 3 3.62 5.46 -17.13
C ILE A 3 2.62 4.77 -16.18
N ARG A 4 1.62 5.50 -15.67
CA ARG A 4 0.68 4.99 -14.68
C ARG A 4 -0.35 4.00 -15.23
N LYS A 5 -0.88 4.24 -16.43
CA LYS A 5 -1.94 3.37 -16.99
C LYS A 5 -1.40 2.10 -17.63
N ASP A 6 -0.24 2.22 -18.26
CA ASP A 6 0.29 1.12 -19.07
C ASP A 6 1.05 0.08 -18.25
N LEU A 7 1.65 0.45 -17.12
CA LEU A 7 2.48 -0.45 -16.31
C LEU A 7 1.73 -1.26 -15.24
N GLN A 8 0.51 -0.90 -14.89
CA GLN A 8 -0.25 -1.63 -13.85
C GLN A 8 -1.10 -2.79 -14.38
N VAL A 9 -1.25 -2.91 -15.69
CA VAL A 9 -2.17 -3.90 -16.31
C VAL A 9 -1.64 -5.34 -16.21
N ALA A 10 -0.32 -5.53 -16.18
CA ALA A 10 0.32 -6.84 -16.20
C ALA A 10 0.66 -7.44 -14.81
N GLY A 11 0.16 -6.82 -13.74
CA GLY A 11 0.55 -7.19 -12.37
C GLY A 11 1.83 -6.50 -11.90
N TYR A 12 2.37 -6.91 -10.76
CA TYR A 12 3.55 -6.29 -10.17
C TYR A 12 4.41 -7.30 -9.41
N VAL A 13 5.69 -6.97 -9.26
CA VAL A 13 6.63 -7.69 -8.40
C VAL A 13 7.01 -6.81 -7.22
N MET A 14 6.95 -7.35 -6.01
CA MET A 14 7.39 -6.65 -4.80
C MET A 14 8.91 -6.71 -4.69
N ILE A 15 9.57 -5.57 -4.74
CA ILE A 15 11.03 -5.46 -4.65
C ILE A 15 11.38 -4.64 -3.39
N PRO A 16 12.27 -5.13 -2.51
CA PRO A 16 12.75 -4.36 -1.37
C PRO A 16 13.44 -3.05 -1.82
N ARG A 17 13.11 -1.93 -1.17
CA ARG A 17 13.74 -0.62 -1.48
C ARG A 17 15.27 -0.66 -1.39
N ALA A 18 15.82 -1.39 -0.42
CA ALA A 18 17.25 -1.55 -0.28
C ALA A 18 17.93 -2.17 -1.51
N LEU A 19 17.25 -3.10 -2.20
CA LEU A 19 17.75 -3.69 -3.44
C LEU A 19 17.74 -2.67 -4.59
N LEU A 20 16.66 -1.88 -4.70
CA LEU A 20 16.58 -0.81 -5.70
C LEU A 20 17.67 0.26 -5.48
N LEU A 21 17.90 0.66 -4.23
CA LEU A 21 18.96 1.63 -3.91
C LEU A 21 20.33 1.12 -4.32
N LYS A 22 20.66 -0.16 -4.05
CA LYS A 22 21.91 -0.76 -4.52
C LYS A 22 22.04 -0.77 -6.04
N ALA A 23 20.97 -1.11 -6.76
CA ALA A 23 20.98 -1.06 -8.23
C ALA A 23 21.20 0.37 -8.76
N PHE A 24 20.73 1.40 -8.06
CA PHE A 24 20.95 2.80 -8.43
C PHE A 24 22.38 3.29 -8.12
N GLU A 25 23.04 2.71 -7.11
CA GLU A 25 24.46 2.98 -6.82
C GLU A 25 25.36 2.43 -7.93
N GLU A 26 25.03 1.28 -8.52
CA GLU A 26 25.76 0.69 -9.65
C GLU A 26 25.59 1.51 -10.94
N HIS A 27 24.46 2.16 -11.13
CA HIS A 27 24.12 3.00 -12.28
C HIS A 27 23.81 4.42 -11.84
N HIS A 28 24.83 5.28 -11.81
CA HIS A 28 24.70 6.62 -11.25
C HIS A 28 23.67 7.50 -12.00
N GLU A 29 23.62 7.42 -13.34
CA GLU A 29 22.66 8.18 -14.16
C GLU A 29 21.41 7.38 -14.45
N ALA A 30 20.23 8.03 -14.33
CA ALA A 30 18.97 7.42 -14.70
C ALA A 30 18.84 7.29 -16.24
N GLU A 31 18.64 6.06 -16.71
CA GLU A 31 18.48 5.71 -18.13
C GLU A 31 17.05 6.01 -18.62
N GLY A 32 16.70 7.29 -18.78
CA GLY A 32 15.40 7.71 -19.27
C GLY A 32 14.32 7.87 -18.19
N ASP A 33 13.12 8.23 -18.63
CA ASP A 33 12.03 8.66 -17.75
C ASP A 33 11.48 7.53 -16.85
N VAL A 34 11.48 6.28 -17.32
CA VAL A 34 11.00 5.13 -16.52
C VAL A 34 11.92 4.86 -15.35
N ASN A 35 13.24 4.84 -15.58
CA ASN A 35 14.22 4.65 -14.51
C ASN A 35 14.19 5.84 -13.53
N ALA A 36 14.08 7.06 -14.05
CA ALA A 36 13.94 8.25 -13.22
C ALA A 36 12.68 8.20 -12.34
N PHE A 37 11.53 7.78 -12.89
CA PHE A 37 10.30 7.62 -12.12
C PHE A 37 10.43 6.53 -11.05
N LEU A 38 11.11 5.42 -11.34
CA LEU A 38 11.38 4.36 -10.36
C LEU A 38 12.25 4.87 -9.21
N ARG A 39 13.26 5.73 -9.50
CA ARG A 39 14.04 6.41 -8.45
C ARG A 39 13.14 7.32 -7.61
N VAL A 40 12.30 8.14 -8.22
CA VAL A 40 11.36 9.01 -7.48
C VAL A 40 10.45 8.18 -6.57
N LEU A 41 9.84 7.10 -7.07
CA LEU A 41 9.05 6.15 -6.28
C LEU A 41 9.82 5.59 -5.07
N THR A 42 11.12 5.33 -5.27
CA THR A 42 11.97 4.76 -4.22
C THR A 42 12.38 5.80 -3.17
N TYR A 43 12.58 7.05 -3.55
CA TYR A 43 13.09 8.10 -2.66
C TYR A 43 11.99 8.90 -1.94
N VAL A 44 10.74 8.91 -2.39
CA VAL A 44 9.63 9.52 -1.65
C VAL A 44 9.41 8.83 -0.30
N ASN A 45 8.80 9.51 0.65
CA ASN A 45 8.61 9.02 2.01
C ASN A 45 7.75 7.76 2.05
N TYR A 46 8.28 6.71 2.65
CA TYR A 46 7.55 5.46 2.89
C TYR A 46 6.49 5.57 4.00
N ALA A 47 6.70 6.47 4.95
CA ALA A 47 5.79 6.75 6.05
C ALA A 47 5.65 8.27 6.22
N GLY A 48 4.61 8.71 6.92
CA GLY A 48 4.47 10.12 7.27
C GLY A 48 5.66 10.60 8.10
N THR A 49 6.19 11.79 7.78
CA THR A 49 7.32 12.40 8.46
C THR A 49 7.20 13.91 8.44
N VAL A 50 7.94 14.59 9.32
CA VAL A 50 8.10 16.04 9.26
C VAL A 50 9.43 16.33 8.59
N ALA A 51 9.41 17.14 7.55
CA ALA A 51 10.60 17.55 6.80
C ALA A 51 10.70 19.09 6.75
N LYS A 52 11.93 19.61 6.62
CA LYS A 52 12.16 21.05 6.47
C LYS A 52 12.25 21.40 5.00
N CYS A 53 11.44 22.39 4.59
CA CYS A 53 11.54 23.04 3.29
C CYS A 53 11.89 24.52 3.54
N TYR A 54 13.15 24.89 3.24
CA TYR A 54 13.73 26.19 3.63
C TYR A 54 13.66 26.40 5.16
N HIS A 55 12.82 27.30 5.63
CA HIS A 55 12.66 27.64 7.05
C HIS A 55 11.34 27.12 7.65
N THR A 56 10.53 26.43 6.87
CA THR A 56 9.20 25.94 7.28
C THR A 56 9.24 24.43 7.49
N GLU A 57 8.66 23.96 8.59
CA GLU A 57 8.41 22.53 8.80
C GLU A 57 7.14 22.12 8.07
N ILE A 58 7.25 21.08 7.25
CA ILE A 58 6.16 20.55 6.45
C ILE A 58 5.91 19.10 6.86
N THR A 59 4.66 18.79 7.17
CA THR A 59 4.23 17.40 7.37
C THR A 59 4.08 16.74 6.01
N CYS A 60 4.97 15.83 5.65
CA CYS A 60 4.90 15.01 4.48
C CYS A 60 4.16 13.72 4.76
N GLN A 61 3.17 13.40 3.95
CA GLN A 61 2.48 12.13 4.01
C GLN A 61 3.30 11.03 3.30
N ARG A 62 2.85 9.79 3.45
CA ARG A 62 3.39 8.68 2.68
C ARG A 62 3.23 8.91 1.17
N GLY A 63 4.29 8.70 0.39
CA GLY A 63 4.33 8.97 -1.04
C GLY A 63 4.58 10.43 -1.40
N GLU A 64 4.87 11.29 -0.41
CA GLU A 64 5.25 12.68 -0.60
C GLU A 64 6.75 12.90 -0.38
N SER A 65 7.26 13.99 -0.91
CA SER A 65 8.65 14.44 -0.71
C SER A 65 8.77 15.95 -0.88
N VAL A 66 9.69 16.56 -0.13
CA VAL A 66 10.11 17.96 -0.27
C VAL A 66 11.57 18.09 -0.71
N ILE A 67 12.12 17.05 -1.32
CA ILE A 67 13.48 17.05 -1.87
C ILE A 67 13.58 18.14 -2.95
N SER A 68 14.61 19.00 -2.84
CA SER A 68 14.83 20.07 -3.82
C SER A 68 15.18 19.54 -5.21
N PHE A 69 14.88 20.31 -6.26
CA PHE A 69 15.25 19.92 -7.64
C PHE A 69 16.76 19.77 -7.84
N ARG A 70 17.59 20.46 -7.06
CA ARG A 70 19.03 20.26 -7.06
C ARG A 70 19.37 18.87 -6.52
N HIS A 71 18.81 18.48 -5.40
CA HIS A 71 19.07 17.15 -4.83
C HIS A 71 18.45 16.04 -5.69
N TRP A 72 17.27 16.28 -6.29
CA TRP A 72 16.73 15.36 -7.31
C TRP A 72 17.67 15.19 -8.52
N SER A 73 18.36 16.27 -8.95
CA SER A 73 19.33 16.17 -10.05
C SER A 73 20.54 15.28 -9.68
N GLU A 74 20.95 15.30 -8.43
CA GLU A 74 21.99 14.41 -7.89
C GLU A 74 21.51 12.94 -7.85
N ILE A 75 20.31 12.70 -7.34
CA ILE A 75 19.67 11.35 -7.30
C ILE A 75 19.51 10.75 -8.71
N LEU A 76 19.14 11.57 -9.68
CA LEU A 76 18.91 11.12 -11.06
C LEU A 76 20.20 11.08 -11.89
N GLY A 77 21.30 11.68 -11.44
CA GLY A 77 22.52 11.87 -12.21
C GLY A 77 22.35 12.82 -13.40
N TRP A 78 21.38 13.73 -13.34
CA TRP A 78 21.00 14.62 -14.44
C TRP A 78 21.33 16.09 -14.15
N THR A 79 21.32 16.90 -15.22
CA THR A 79 21.32 18.35 -15.04
C THR A 79 20.00 18.83 -14.40
N ILE A 80 20.05 19.94 -13.65
CA ILE A 80 18.86 20.53 -13.02
C ILE A 80 17.76 20.83 -14.06
N GLY A 81 18.15 21.31 -15.24
CA GLY A 81 17.20 21.61 -16.31
C GLY A 81 16.50 20.37 -16.88
N ARG A 82 17.22 19.25 -17.04
CA ARG A 82 16.63 17.96 -17.44
C ARG A 82 15.67 17.44 -16.36
N THR A 83 16.10 17.53 -15.10
CA THR A 83 15.28 17.12 -13.94
C THR A 83 13.98 17.90 -13.87
N ARG A 84 14.00 19.24 -13.99
CA ARG A 84 12.78 20.05 -13.98
C ARG A 84 11.82 19.67 -15.09
N ARG A 85 12.29 19.56 -16.34
CA ARG A 85 11.46 19.12 -17.47
C ARG A 85 10.86 17.73 -17.27
N PHE A 86 11.56 16.83 -16.63
CA PHE A 86 11.02 15.52 -16.26
C PHE A 86 9.85 15.68 -15.28
N PHE A 87 10.02 16.42 -14.19
CA PHE A 87 8.94 16.62 -13.21
C PHE A 87 7.75 17.35 -13.83
N GLU A 88 7.96 18.36 -14.66
CA GLU A 88 6.90 19.07 -15.38
C GLU A 88 6.09 18.11 -16.27
N ARG A 89 6.76 17.23 -17.01
CA ARG A 89 6.06 16.21 -17.82
C ARG A 89 5.28 15.22 -16.94
N GLN A 90 5.89 14.74 -15.86
CA GLN A 90 5.22 13.78 -14.95
C GLN A 90 4.00 14.43 -14.25
N ILE A 91 4.06 15.71 -13.95
CA ILE A 91 2.92 16.46 -13.40
C ILE A 91 1.82 16.61 -14.48
N ALA A 92 2.17 16.99 -15.70
CA ALA A 92 1.22 17.09 -16.79
C ALA A 92 0.54 15.75 -17.13
N ASP A 93 1.28 14.64 -17.03
CA ASP A 93 0.78 13.28 -17.27
C ASP A 93 0.03 12.69 -16.05
N GLY A 94 0.02 13.39 -14.90
CA GLY A 94 -0.62 12.93 -13.66
C GLY A 94 0.10 11.79 -12.95
N GLY A 95 1.36 11.51 -13.29
CA GLY A 95 2.23 10.55 -12.59
C GLY A 95 2.77 11.11 -11.27
N ILE A 96 2.93 12.42 -11.19
CA ILE A 96 3.32 13.18 -10.00
C ILE A 96 2.32 14.31 -9.83
N GLU A 97 2.01 14.67 -8.59
CA GLU A 97 1.22 15.85 -8.25
C GLU A 97 2.09 16.83 -7.46
N GLN A 98 1.95 18.11 -7.75
CA GLN A 98 2.49 19.15 -6.89
C GLN A 98 1.52 19.41 -5.75
N VAL A 99 1.99 19.31 -4.51
CA VAL A 99 1.16 19.60 -3.34
C VAL A 99 1.10 21.12 -3.17
N ALA A 100 -0.11 21.65 -3.05
CA ALA A 100 -0.32 23.08 -2.82
C ALA A 100 0.28 23.51 -1.47
N GLY A 101 1.04 24.59 -1.45
CA GLY A 101 1.70 25.13 -0.25
C GLY A 101 2.93 25.98 -0.59
N ASP A 102 3.65 26.37 0.43
CA ASP A 102 4.79 27.30 0.33
C ASP A 102 6.07 26.64 -0.21
N CYS A 103 6.06 25.32 -0.43
CA CYS A 103 7.22 24.57 -0.92
C CYS A 103 7.03 24.10 -2.36
N VAL A 104 7.68 24.75 -3.32
CA VAL A 104 7.63 24.43 -4.75
C VAL A 104 8.10 22.99 -5.06
N SER A 105 8.95 22.43 -4.21
CA SER A 105 9.44 21.05 -4.36
C SER A 105 8.60 20.01 -3.61
N HIS A 106 7.47 20.41 -3.01
CA HIS A 106 6.57 19.46 -2.38
C HIS A 106 5.75 18.71 -3.42
N ILE A 107 6.08 17.45 -3.59
CA ILE A 107 5.46 16.55 -4.57
C ILE A 107 4.82 15.36 -3.88
N ARG A 108 3.86 14.76 -4.57
CA ARG A 108 3.20 13.51 -4.17
C ARG A 108 3.07 12.56 -5.37
N ILE A 109 3.22 11.27 -5.11
CA ILE A 109 2.91 10.23 -6.08
C ILE A 109 1.45 9.78 -5.88
N PRO A 110 0.55 10.06 -6.84
CA PRO A 110 -0.83 9.62 -6.74
C PRO A 110 -0.93 8.09 -6.68
N GLY A 111 -1.69 7.58 -5.70
CA GLY A 111 -1.86 6.14 -5.54
C GLY A 111 -0.57 5.39 -5.15
N TYR A 112 0.33 6.03 -4.40
CA TYR A 112 1.59 5.43 -3.93
C TYR A 112 1.39 4.08 -3.22
N ASP A 113 0.28 3.90 -2.50
CA ASP A 113 -0.06 2.64 -1.83
C ASP A 113 -0.29 1.50 -2.83
N VAL A 114 -0.86 1.79 -4.01
CA VAL A 114 -1.01 0.82 -5.10
C VAL A 114 0.35 0.42 -5.66
N TRP A 115 1.24 1.39 -5.88
CA TRP A 115 2.60 1.16 -6.38
C TRP A 115 3.47 0.33 -5.42
N THR A 116 3.23 0.44 -4.12
CA THR A 116 4.06 -0.19 -3.09
C THR A 116 3.42 -1.43 -2.48
N GLY A 117 2.35 -1.93 -3.09
CA GLY A 117 1.67 -3.15 -2.64
C GLY A 117 1.11 -3.05 -1.22
N LYS A 118 1.01 -1.84 -0.66
CA LYS A 118 0.23 -1.67 0.56
C LYS A 118 -1.22 -1.94 0.16
N LYS A 119 -1.75 -3.10 0.54
CA LYS A 119 -3.20 -3.31 0.50
C LYS A 119 -3.80 -2.01 1.03
N MET A 120 -4.68 -1.37 0.30
CA MET A 120 -5.43 -0.24 0.81
C MET A 120 -6.24 -0.75 2.01
N THR A 121 -5.58 -0.84 3.15
CA THR A 121 -6.28 -0.72 4.41
C THR A 121 -6.85 0.67 4.31
N GLY A 122 -8.13 0.74 3.98
CA GLY A 122 -8.86 1.99 3.84
C GLY A 122 -8.42 2.93 4.93
N LYS A 123 -8.33 4.21 4.63
CA LYS A 123 -8.04 5.28 5.59
C LYS A 123 -8.43 4.82 6.98
N ALA A 124 -7.57 5.05 7.98
CA ALA A 124 -7.98 5.04 9.37
C ALA A 124 -9.07 6.12 9.56
N GLY A 125 -10.25 5.79 9.14
CA GLY A 125 -11.45 6.60 9.04
C GLY A 125 -12.47 5.73 8.36
N THR A 126 -13.16 4.88 9.16
CA THR A 126 -14.37 4.15 8.76
C THR A 126 -14.27 3.46 7.39
N SER A 127 -13.56 2.30 7.31
CA SER A 127 -14.04 1.32 6.34
C SER A 127 -15.50 1.07 6.71
N THR A 128 -16.42 1.25 5.76
CA THR A 128 -17.81 0.96 6.06
C THR A 128 -17.86 -0.48 6.57
N LEU A 129 -18.75 -0.73 7.51
CA LEU A 129 -18.93 -2.07 8.09
C LEU A 129 -18.98 -3.16 7.01
N GLU A 130 -19.50 -2.80 5.85
CA GLU A 130 -19.67 -3.62 4.66
C GLU A 130 -18.37 -3.90 3.91
N GLU A 131 -17.46 -2.92 3.80
CA GLU A 131 -16.14 -3.12 3.19
C GLU A 131 -15.28 -4.05 4.03
N GLY A 132 -15.26 -3.85 5.35
CA GLY A 132 -14.54 -4.76 6.26
C GLY A 132 -15.08 -6.18 6.19
N PHE A 133 -16.40 -6.33 6.08
CA PHE A 133 -17.02 -7.63 5.90
C PHE A 133 -16.66 -8.27 4.55
N ARG A 134 -16.65 -7.51 3.47
CA ARG A 134 -16.27 -8.02 2.15
C ARG A 134 -14.84 -8.56 2.16
N MET A 135 -13.91 -7.82 2.76
CA MET A 135 -12.51 -8.26 2.89
C MET A 135 -12.41 -9.56 3.69
N PHE A 136 -13.09 -9.64 4.85
CA PHE A 136 -13.14 -10.86 5.65
C PHE A 136 -13.73 -12.04 4.87
N TRP A 137 -14.85 -11.81 4.17
CA TRP A 137 -15.53 -12.83 3.39
C TRP A 137 -14.66 -13.42 2.29
N ASP A 138 -13.95 -12.57 1.56
CA ASP A 138 -13.07 -13.00 0.47
C ASP A 138 -11.84 -13.73 1.02
N GLU A 139 -11.17 -13.19 2.01
CA GLU A 139 -9.99 -13.79 2.66
C GLU A 139 -10.30 -15.16 3.27
N TYR A 140 -11.43 -15.26 4.01
CA TYR A 140 -11.84 -16.51 4.64
C TYR A 140 -12.04 -17.64 3.62
N HIS A 141 -12.72 -17.36 2.52
CA HIS A 141 -13.01 -18.38 1.52
C HIS A 141 -11.82 -18.66 0.59
N GLU A 142 -10.92 -17.71 0.42
CA GLU A 142 -9.66 -17.91 -0.30
C GLU A 142 -8.71 -18.83 0.49
N THR A 143 -8.56 -18.57 1.79
CA THR A 143 -7.72 -19.36 2.68
C THR A 143 -8.28 -20.75 2.94
N THR A 144 -9.56 -20.85 3.31
CA THR A 144 -10.16 -22.11 3.74
C THR A 144 -10.71 -22.96 2.61
N ARG A 145 -10.88 -22.39 1.42
CA ARG A 145 -11.53 -23.01 0.24
C ARG A 145 -12.93 -23.55 0.52
N MET A 146 -13.58 -23.07 1.59
CA MET A 146 -14.94 -23.42 1.91
C MET A 146 -15.93 -22.81 0.92
N SER A 147 -17.07 -23.46 0.72
CA SER A 147 -18.14 -22.94 -0.14
C SER A 147 -18.70 -21.62 0.40
N ARG A 148 -18.92 -20.65 -0.50
CA ARG A 148 -19.44 -19.31 -0.17
C ARG A 148 -20.95 -19.34 0.13
N GLN A 149 -21.32 -19.88 1.28
CA GLN A 149 -22.71 -20.03 1.71
C GLN A 149 -23.01 -19.16 2.94
N ASN A 150 -24.29 -18.83 3.15
CA ASN A 150 -24.78 -18.11 4.35
C ASN A 150 -24.15 -16.72 4.55
N LYS A 151 -23.94 -15.96 3.45
CA LYS A 151 -23.33 -14.64 3.51
C LYS A 151 -24.09 -13.67 4.44
N GLU A 152 -25.42 -13.69 4.41
CA GLU A 152 -26.27 -12.82 5.25
C GLU A 152 -26.15 -13.16 6.74
N GLU A 153 -26.10 -14.44 7.07
CA GLU A 153 -25.90 -14.89 8.45
C GLU A 153 -24.52 -14.49 8.95
N THR A 154 -23.49 -14.70 8.15
CA THR A 154 -22.13 -14.29 8.46
C THR A 154 -22.03 -12.77 8.67
N PHE A 155 -22.72 -11.98 7.84
CA PHE A 155 -22.76 -10.53 8.00
C PHE A 155 -23.48 -10.09 9.28
N ARG A 156 -24.53 -10.82 9.71
CA ARG A 156 -25.17 -10.56 11.00
C ARG A 156 -24.22 -10.79 12.18
N GLU A 157 -23.43 -11.86 12.16
CA GLU A 157 -22.42 -12.11 13.19
C GLU A 157 -21.30 -11.05 13.15
N TRP A 158 -20.83 -10.66 11.96
CA TRP A 158 -19.85 -9.59 11.78
C TRP A 158 -20.31 -8.27 12.38
N LYS A 159 -21.59 -7.92 12.24
CA LYS A 159 -22.15 -6.68 12.82
C LYS A 159 -22.13 -6.64 14.34
N LYS A 160 -22.26 -7.77 14.99
CA LYS A 160 -22.24 -7.87 16.47
C LYS A 160 -20.83 -7.69 17.05
N MET A 161 -19.78 -7.83 16.24
CA MET A 161 -18.39 -7.79 16.72
C MET A 161 -17.86 -6.36 16.85
N SER A 162 -17.01 -6.13 17.85
CA SER A 162 -16.24 -4.90 17.99
C SER A 162 -15.17 -4.78 16.91
N LEU A 163 -14.66 -3.56 16.70
CA LEU A 163 -13.55 -3.33 15.74
C LEU A 163 -12.31 -4.18 16.05
N LYS A 164 -12.00 -4.37 17.35
CA LYS A 164 -10.88 -5.20 17.79
C LYS A 164 -11.10 -6.66 17.42
N GLU A 165 -12.31 -7.18 17.63
CA GLU A 165 -12.66 -8.56 17.29
C GLU A 165 -12.66 -8.81 15.78
N ARG A 166 -13.14 -7.86 14.98
CA ARG A 166 -13.11 -7.96 13.52
C ARG A 166 -11.68 -8.02 12.98
N LYS A 167 -10.79 -7.19 13.55
CA LYS A 167 -9.37 -7.21 13.20
C LYS A 167 -8.74 -8.54 13.54
N LEU A 168 -8.94 -9.02 14.76
CA LEU A 168 -8.43 -10.32 15.22
C LEU A 168 -8.97 -11.49 14.38
N ALA A 169 -10.25 -11.43 14.01
CA ALA A 169 -10.88 -12.45 13.18
C ALA A 169 -10.28 -12.53 11.77
N MET A 170 -9.80 -11.42 11.21
CA MET A 170 -9.09 -11.40 9.95
C MET A 170 -7.65 -11.91 10.08
N GLU A 171 -6.94 -11.45 11.09
CA GLU A 171 -5.54 -11.79 11.31
C GLU A 171 -5.32 -13.29 11.58
N ASN A 172 -6.29 -13.96 12.22
CA ASN A 172 -6.14 -15.35 12.66
C ASN A 172 -6.85 -16.37 11.74
N ILE A 173 -7.23 -16.03 10.52
CA ILE A 173 -7.84 -16.98 9.56
C ILE A 173 -6.84 -18.07 9.19
N GLU A 174 -5.61 -17.68 8.82
CA GLU A 174 -4.56 -18.61 8.41
C GLU A 174 -4.15 -19.53 9.57
N GLU A 175 -3.95 -18.96 10.76
CA GLU A 175 -3.59 -19.72 11.95
C GLU A 175 -4.67 -20.73 12.33
N TYR A 176 -5.94 -20.32 12.35
CA TYR A 176 -7.06 -21.21 12.55
C TYR A 176 -7.04 -22.38 11.56
N TYR A 177 -6.87 -22.10 10.27
CA TYR A 177 -6.90 -23.11 9.23
C TYR A 177 -5.70 -24.07 9.29
N TYR A 178 -4.53 -23.55 9.59
CA TYR A 178 -3.30 -24.33 9.72
C TYR A 178 -3.35 -25.37 10.87
N HIS A 179 -3.99 -25.02 11.99
CA HIS A 179 -4.09 -25.91 13.15
C HIS A 179 -5.25 -26.90 13.09
N LEU A 180 -6.00 -26.95 12.01
CA LEU A 180 -6.99 -27.98 11.82
C LEU A 180 -6.30 -29.32 11.53
N ARG A 181 -6.62 -30.34 12.30
CA ARG A 181 -6.12 -31.72 12.07
C ARG A 181 -6.55 -32.30 10.72
N ASP A 182 -7.70 -31.86 10.21
CA ASP A 182 -8.25 -32.26 8.93
C ASP A 182 -9.15 -31.11 8.43
N THR A 183 -9.07 -30.77 7.16
CA THR A 183 -9.84 -29.70 6.53
C THR A 183 -11.36 -29.90 6.60
N LYS A 184 -11.83 -31.18 6.78
CA LYS A 184 -13.26 -31.47 7.01
C LYS A 184 -13.82 -30.87 8.32
N TYR A 185 -12.96 -30.52 9.28
CA TYR A 185 -13.35 -29.85 10.52
C TYR A 185 -13.41 -28.33 10.38
N CYS A 186 -13.03 -27.76 9.23
CA CYS A 186 -13.16 -26.34 8.97
C CYS A 186 -14.63 -25.92 9.06
N ARG A 187 -14.91 -24.90 9.84
CA ARG A 187 -16.27 -24.39 10.04
C ARG A 187 -16.61 -23.38 8.94
N GLN A 188 -17.91 -23.22 8.67
CA GLN A 188 -18.39 -22.13 7.82
C GLN A 188 -18.09 -20.77 8.46
N ALA A 189 -17.90 -19.73 7.66
CA ALA A 189 -17.53 -18.38 8.11
C ALA A 189 -18.46 -17.84 9.21
N ALA A 190 -19.77 -18.11 9.13
CA ALA A 190 -20.72 -17.73 10.17
C ALA A 190 -20.40 -18.36 11.54
N LYS A 191 -20.07 -19.66 11.56
CA LYS A 191 -19.70 -20.38 12.79
C LYS A 191 -18.32 -20.01 13.30
N TYR A 192 -17.37 -19.68 12.41
CA TYR A 192 -16.07 -19.15 12.78
C TYR A 192 -16.21 -17.85 13.59
N LEU A 193 -17.06 -16.93 13.13
CA LEU A 193 -17.33 -15.68 13.84
C LEU A 193 -18.17 -15.88 15.11
N ALA A 194 -19.28 -16.62 15.01
CA ALA A 194 -20.20 -16.82 16.13
C ALA A 194 -19.52 -17.51 17.34
N ASN A 195 -18.69 -18.49 17.08
CA ASN A 195 -17.96 -19.24 18.11
C ASN A 195 -16.62 -18.62 18.49
N LYS A 196 -16.29 -17.45 17.91
CA LYS A 196 -15.04 -16.72 18.14
C LYS A 196 -13.79 -17.58 18.00
N LEU A 197 -13.74 -18.48 17.01
CA LEU A 197 -12.65 -19.43 16.81
C LEU A 197 -11.30 -18.76 16.56
N PHE A 198 -11.32 -17.51 16.17
CA PHE A 198 -10.14 -16.65 16.03
C PHE A 198 -9.47 -16.26 17.37
N ARG A 199 -10.05 -16.62 18.50
CA ARG A 199 -9.47 -16.39 19.85
C ARG A 199 -8.77 -17.61 20.44
N ASN A 200 -8.83 -18.74 19.77
CA ASN A 200 -8.16 -19.92 20.26
C ASN A 200 -6.64 -19.69 20.20
N GLU A 201 -5.99 -19.76 21.33
CA GLU A 201 -4.54 -19.85 21.41
C GLU A 201 -4.18 -21.30 21.06
N TYR A 202 -3.57 -21.48 19.91
CA TYR A 202 -3.04 -22.77 19.52
C TYR A 202 -1.62 -22.86 20.11
N GLU A 203 -1.47 -23.67 21.17
CA GLU A 203 -0.14 -23.98 21.70
C GLU A 203 0.68 -24.68 20.60
N ASN A 204 1.87 -24.13 20.32
CA ASN A 204 2.88 -24.71 19.43
C ASN A 204 3.55 -25.92 20.07
#